data_4bd09e03711f8104d589c3cfd2252540
#
_entry.id   4bd09e03711f8104d589c3cfd2252540
#
_cell.length_a   1.000
_cell.length_b   1.000
_cell.length_c   1.000
_cell.angle_alpha   90.00
_cell.angle_beta   90.00
_cell.angle_gamma   90.00
#
_symmetry.space_group_name_H-M   'P 1'
#
loop_
_entity.id
_entity.type
_entity.pdbx_description
1 polymer ?
#
loop_
_entity_poly.entity_id
_entity_poly.type
_entity_poly.pdbx_seq_one_letter_code
_entity_poly.pdbx_strand_id
1 'polypeptide(L)'
;MGSGTRSPAHRGGMMAVVGSENPAGRDASPLSVRVARKSDLGEVGRIERVSFADPWGPGDFRSVLDSPQTIFLVAGDESSEALAGYAIALTVLDESEILNIAVDPAVRGRGLGGRLLDSAIAEVVKRGAVAAFLEVRESNVAARGLYRSRGFEELSRRRGYYRTPVEDALVLRLAMQ
;
A
#
# COMPACT_ATOMS: atom_id res chain seq x y z
N MET A 1 13.00 -7.77 -31.90
CA MET A 1 12.71 -6.53 -31.18
C MET A 1 11.64 -6.88 -30.13
N GLY A 2 12.05 -7.23 -28.93
CA GLY A 2 11.15 -7.63 -27.85
C GLY A 2 10.97 -6.43 -26.93
N SER A 3 9.81 -5.78 -27.00
CA SER A 3 9.37 -4.83 -26.00
C SER A 3 8.93 -5.59 -24.76
N GLY A 4 9.86 -5.81 -23.83
CA GLY A 4 9.55 -6.34 -22.53
C GLY A 4 8.72 -5.30 -21.74
N THR A 5 7.43 -5.46 -21.70
CA THR A 5 6.54 -4.82 -20.74
C THR A 5 6.96 -5.30 -19.35
N ARG A 6 7.67 -4.46 -18.63
CA ARG A 6 7.98 -4.70 -17.21
C ARG A 6 6.65 -4.71 -16.45
N SER A 7 6.39 -5.82 -15.77
CA SER A 7 5.24 -5.94 -14.86
C SER A 7 5.27 -4.81 -13.82
N PRO A 8 4.13 -4.23 -13.41
CA PRO A 8 4.06 -3.17 -12.40
C PRO A 8 4.68 -3.57 -11.05
N ALA A 9 4.77 -4.86 -10.76
CA ALA A 9 5.44 -5.40 -9.57
C ALA A 9 6.94 -5.03 -9.43
N HIS A 10 7.58 -4.49 -10.46
CA HIS A 10 8.99 -4.08 -10.44
C HIS A 10 9.21 -2.57 -10.28
N ARG A 11 8.15 -1.81 -10.07
CA ARG A 11 8.27 -0.41 -9.68
C ARG A 11 8.07 -0.34 -8.17
N GLY A 12 9.16 -0.40 -7.43
CA GLY A 12 9.22 -0.47 -5.98
C GLY A 12 8.06 0.21 -5.25
N GLY A 13 7.31 -0.58 -4.50
CA GLY A 13 6.19 -0.09 -3.72
C GLY A 13 6.61 1.08 -2.84
N MET A 14 6.03 2.24 -3.07
CA MET A 14 6.29 3.45 -2.29
C MET A 14 5.19 3.59 -1.25
N MET A 15 5.55 3.64 0.03
CA MET A 15 4.58 3.91 1.08
C MET A 15 4.67 5.32 1.63
N ALA A 16 3.54 6.00 1.63
CA ALA A 16 3.34 7.26 2.32
C ALA A 16 2.46 7.07 3.54
N VAL A 17 3.07 6.69 4.66
CA VAL A 17 2.44 6.81 5.97
C VAL A 17 3.27 7.81 6.78
N VAL A 18 2.74 9.01 6.97
CA VAL A 18 3.30 9.97 7.91
C VAL A 18 2.25 10.15 9.00
N GLY A 19 2.59 9.76 10.23
CA GLY A 19 1.76 9.99 11.39
C GLY A 19 2.29 11.16 12.21
N SER A 20 1.45 12.14 12.48
CA SER A 20 1.53 12.97 13.67
C SER A 20 0.11 13.07 14.23
N GLU A 21 -0.02 12.86 15.52
CA GLU A 21 -1.30 12.98 16.22
C GLU A 21 -1.80 14.43 16.16
N ASN A 22 -3.07 14.59 15.77
CA ASN A 22 -3.79 15.83 15.97
C ASN A 22 -5.14 15.53 16.63
N PRO A 23 -5.39 16.00 17.86
CA PRO A 23 -6.65 15.78 18.55
C PRO A 23 -7.62 16.92 18.20
N ALA A 24 -8.52 16.70 17.27
CA ALA A 24 -9.70 17.53 17.14
C ALA A 24 -10.83 16.74 16.50
N GLY A 25 -11.85 16.48 17.30
CA GLY A 25 -13.05 15.75 16.91
C GLY A 25 -13.82 16.43 15.78
N ARG A 26 -14.32 15.58 14.89
CA ARG A 26 -15.60 15.69 14.21
C ARG A 26 -16.13 14.27 14.06
N ASP A 27 -17.39 14.11 14.36
CA ASP A 27 -18.20 12.92 14.15
C ASP A 27 -18.09 12.54 12.65
N ALA A 28 -17.09 11.75 12.30
CA ALA A 28 -16.88 11.23 10.96
C ALA A 28 -17.38 9.80 10.99
N SER A 29 -18.34 9.48 10.14
CA SER A 29 -18.75 8.10 9.87
C SER A 29 -17.52 7.19 9.82
N PRO A 30 -17.53 6.02 10.45
CA PRO A 30 -16.36 5.17 10.50
C PRO A 30 -15.97 4.76 9.08
N LEU A 31 -14.75 5.17 8.66
CA LEU A 31 -14.22 4.77 7.36
C LEU A 31 -14.21 3.24 7.28
N SER A 32 -14.87 2.69 6.28
CA SER A 32 -14.86 1.25 5.99
C SER A 32 -13.74 0.88 5.03
N VAL A 33 -13.24 -0.35 5.14
CA VAL A 33 -12.30 -0.94 4.17
C VAL A 33 -13.06 -1.96 3.34
N ARG A 34 -12.99 -1.83 2.02
CA ARG A 34 -13.67 -2.71 1.07
C ARG A 34 -12.79 -3.00 -0.16
N VAL A 35 -13.18 -3.99 -0.93
CA VAL A 35 -12.55 -4.27 -2.23
C VAL A 35 -12.78 -3.08 -3.18
N ALA A 36 -11.72 -2.72 -3.92
CA ALA A 36 -11.76 -1.66 -4.90
C ALA A 36 -12.66 -2.02 -6.10
N ARG A 37 -13.28 -0.99 -6.67
CA ARG A 37 -14.08 -1.06 -7.89
C ARG A 37 -13.44 -0.21 -8.97
N LYS A 38 -13.81 -0.43 -10.22
CA LYS A 38 -13.32 0.38 -11.34
C LYS A 38 -13.62 1.88 -11.20
N SER A 39 -14.74 2.22 -10.57
CA SER A 39 -15.10 3.60 -10.25
C SER A 39 -14.16 4.29 -9.25
N ASP A 40 -13.45 3.51 -8.43
CA ASP A 40 -12.54 4.05 -7.40
C ASP A 40 -11.20 4.54 -8.00
N LEU A 41 -10.83 4.10 -9.20
CA LEU A 41 -9.51 4.34 -9.78
C LEU A 41 -9.17 5.83 -9.93
N GLY A 42 -10.15 6.68 -10.13
CA GLY A 42 -9.96 8.13 -10.18
C GLY A 42 -9.41 8.70 -8.87
N GLU A 43 -10.08 8.35 -7.76
CA GLU A 43 -9.70 8.78 -6.41
C GLU A 43 -8.41 8.11 -5.94
N VAL A 44 -8.21 6.82 -6.23
CA VAL A 44 -6.93 6.14 -5.99
C VAL A 44 -5.79 6.86 -6.67
N GLY A 45 -5.92 7.20 -7.95
CA GLY A 45 -4.92 7.97 -8.69
C GLY A 45 -4.70 9.38 -8.14
N ARG A 46 -5.71 10.02 -7.56
CA ARG A 46 -5.57 11.31 -6.87
C ARG A 46 -4.71 11.13 -5.61
N ILE A 47 -5.03 10.15 -4.75
CA ILE A 47 -4.28 9.87 -3.52
C ILE A 47 -2.84 9.51 -3.85
N GLU A 48 -2.62 8.71 -4.89
CA GLU A 48 -1.28 8.33 -5.37
C GLU A 48 -0.44 9.57 -5.70
N ARG A 49 -0.93 10.44 -6.55
CA ARG A 49 -0.21 11.65 -6.99
C ARG A 49 0.15 12.60 -5.86
N VAL A 50 -0.67 12.69 -4.82
CA VAL A 50 -0.36 13.56 -3.66
C VAL A 50 0.49 12.87 -2.62
N SER A 51 0.69 11.55 -2.74
CA SER A 51 1.43 10.73 -1.78
C SER A 51 2.86 10.41 -2.21
N PHE A 52 3.12 10.33 -3.52
CA PHE A 52 4.38 9.82 -4.05
C PHE A 52 5.02 10.74 -5.08
N ALA A 53 6.36 10.80 -5.06
CA ALA A 53 7.13 11.58 -6.02
C ALA A 53 7.21 10.92 -7.42
N ASP A 54 7.08 9.58 -7.47
CA ASP A 54 7.02 8.79 -8.72
C ASP A 54 5.74 7.92 -8.70
N PRO A 55 4.58 8.52 -8.95
CA PRO A 55 3.29 7.85 -8.81
C PRO A 55 3.06 6.82 -9.91
N TRP A 56 2.30 5.79 -9.59
CA TRP A 56 1.76 4.86 -10.58
C TRP A 56 0.82 5.56 -11.55
N GLY A 57 0.85 5.11 -12.80
CA GLY A 57 -0.07 5.59 -13.82
C GLY A 57 -1.43 4.89 -13.78
N PRO A 58 -2.45 5.46 -14.46
CA PRO A 58 -3.78 4.84 -14.53
C PRO A 58 -3.81 3.41 -15.11
N GLY A 59 -2.85 3.10 -15.99
CA GLY A 59 -2.69 1.76 -16.57
C GLY A 59 -2.22 0.73 -15.56
N ASP A 60 -1.34 1.12 -14.62
CA ASP A 60 -0.83 0.25 -13.57
C ASP A 60 -1.97 -0.18 -12.64
N PHE A 61 -2.79 0.78 -12.16
CA PHE A 61 -3.95 0.50 -11.31
C PHE A 61 -5.00 -0.38 -11.99
N ARG A 62 -5.24 -0.17 -13.29
CA ARG A 62 -6.17 -1.02 -14.03
C ARG A 62 -5.64 -2.45 -14.14
N SER A 63 -4.35 -2.60 -14.44
CA SER A 63 -3.71 -3.91 -14.56
C SER A 63 -3.81 -4.72 -13.27
N VAL A 64 -3.57 -4.09 -12.10
CA VAL A 64 -3.66 -4.78 -10.81
C VAL A 64 -5.12 -5.04 -10.40
N LEU A 65 -6.06 -4.17 -10.77
CA LEU A 65 -7.48 -4.39 -10.49
C LEU A 65 -8.05 -5.59 -11.26
N ASP A 66 -7.61 -5.79 -12.50
CA ASP A 66 -8.07 -6.88 -13.37
C ASP A 66 -7.35 -8.21 -13.08
N SER A 67 -6.30 -8.22 -12.24
CA SER A 67 -5.53 -9.42 -11.92
C SER A 67 -6.18 -10.24 -10.79
N PRO A 68 -6.47 -11.53 -10.99
CA PRO A 68 -7.03 -12.38 -9.96
C PRO A 68 -6.08 -12.66 -8.79
N GLN A 69 -4.78 -12.47 -8.99
CA GLN A 69 -3.74 -12.65 -7.97
C GLN A 69 -3.63 -11.43 -7.04
N THR A 70 -4.24 -10.32 -7.41
CA THR A 70 -4.17 -9.07 -6.66
C THR A 70 -5.30 -8.96 -5.66
N ILE A 71 -4.99 -8.38 -4.50
CA ILE A 71 -5.92 -7.86 -3.53
C ILE A 71 -5.83 -6.34 -3.62
N PHE A 72 -6.93 -5.69 -3.98
CA PHE A 72 -6.99 -4.25 -4.07
C PHE A 72 -8.09 -3.75 -3.14
N LEU A 73 -7.69 -3.07 -2.05
CA LEU A 73 -8.58 -2.54 -1.03
C LEU A 73 -8.58 -1.01 -1.08
N VAL A 74 -9.71 -0.43 -0.78
CA VAL A 74 -9.89 1.02 -0.59
C VAL A 74 -10.55 1.29 0.75
N ALA A 75 -10.24 2.44 1.33
CA ALA A 75 -10.85 2.93 2.55
C ALA A 75 -11.56 4.24 2.28
N GLY A 76 -12.80 4.37 2.72
CA GLY A 76 -13.61 5.57 2.53
C GLY A 76 -14.89 5.53 3.35
N ASP A 77 -15.65 6.60 3.27
CA ASP A 77 -17.02 6.66 3.78
C ASP A 77 -17.95 6.02 2.73
N GLU A 78 -18.78 5.07 3.14
CA GLU A 78 -19.73 4.39 2.25
C GLU A 78 -20.79 5.33 1.64
N SER A 79 -21.03 6.46 2.29
CA SER A 79 -21.96 7.50 1.81
C SER A 79 -21.33 8.47 0.82
N SER A 80 -20.01 8.39 0.59
CA SER A 80 -19.24 9.31 -0.24
C SER A 80 -18.42 8.57 -1.28
N GLU A 81 -18.24 9.19 -2.45
CA GLU A 81 -17.28 8.70 -3.45
C GLU A 81 -15.82 9.00 -3.09
N ALA A 82 -15.60 9.86 -2.09
CA ALA A 82 -14.27 10.24 -1.65
C ALA A 82 -13.58 9.10 -0.89
N LEU A 83 -12.38 8.75 -1.32
CA LEU A 83 -11.52 7.78 -0.65
C LEU A 83 -10.52 8.47 0.28
N ALA A 84 -10.22 7.77 1.36
CA ALA A 84 -9.24 8.17 2.36
C ALA A 84 -7.91 7.43 2.23
N GLY A 85 -7.88 6.31 1.51
CA GLY A 85 -6.68 5.53 1.30
C GLY A 85 -6.94 4.25 0.52
N TYR A 86 -5.86 3.53 0.20
CA TYR A 86 -5.93 2.24 -0.48
C TYR A 86 -4.74 1.35 -0.10
N ALA A 87 -4.87 0.05 -0.36
CA ALA A 87 -3.80 -0.94 -0.25
C ALA A 87 -3.87 -1.94 -1.40
N ILE A 88 -2.73 -2.34 -1.92
CA ILE A 88 -2.59 -3.33 -3.00
C ILE A 88 -1.60 -4.39 -2.56
N ALA A 89 -2.00 -5.67 -2.66
CA ALA A 89 -1.14 -6.80 -2.44
C ALA A 89 -1.26 -7.79 -3.61
N LEU A 90 -0.18 -8.47 -3.94
CA LEU A 90 -0.09 -9.53 -4.92
C LEU A 90 0.23 -10.83 -4.20
N THR A 91 -0.53 -11.90 -4.48
CA THR A 91 -0.25 -13.24 -3.93
C THR A 91 0.13 -14.17 -5.07
N VAL A 92 1.28 -14.82 -4.94
CA VAL A 92 1.75 -15.85 -5.87
C VAL A 92 2.14 -17.07 -5.06
N LEU A 93 1.46 -18.18 -5.30
CA LEU A 93 1.59 -19.40 -4.50
C LEU A 93 1.29 -19.11 -3.01
N ASP A 94 2.27 -19.31 -2.15
CA ASP A 94 2.20 -19.14 -0.70
C ASP A 94 2.94 -17.88 -0.20
N GLU A 95 3.36 -17.00 -1.12
CA GLU A 95 3.99 -15.72 -0.80
C GLU A 95 3.15 -14.54 -1.30
N SER A 96 3.17 -13.46 -0.54
CA SER A 96 2.52 -12.20 -0.92
C SER A 96 3.48 -11.03 -0.87
N GLU A 97 3.25 -10.05 -1.72
CA GLU A 97 3.94 -8.77 -1.71
C GLU A 97 2.93 -7.65 -1.52
N ILE A 98 3.15 -6.79 -0.53
CA ILE A 98 2.41 -5.54 -0.39
C ILE A 98 3.03 -4.56 -1.39
N LEU A 99 2.35 -4.34 -2.50
CA LEU A 99 2.85 -3.53 -3.60
C LEU A 99 2.76 -2.03 -3.30
N ASN A 100 1.66 -1.60 -2.68
CA ASN A 100 1.43 -0.18 -2.43
C ASN A 100 0.40 0.02 -1.31
N ILE A 101 0.63 0.98 -0.43
CA ILE A 101 -0.36 1.47 0.55
C ILE A 101 -0.23 2.99 0.61
N ALA A 102 -1.33 3.70 0.47
CA ALA A 102 -1.36 5.14 0.68
C ALA A 102 -2.59 5.59 1.45
N VAL A 103 -2.38 6.63 2.25
CA VAL A 103 -3.44 7.36 2.97
C VAL A 103 -3.38 8.81 2.53
N ASP A 104 -4.54 9.37 2.19
CA ASP A 104 -4.66 10.78 1.85
C ASP A 104 -4.02 11.64 2.95
N PRO A 105 -3.11 12.55 2.61
CA PRO A 105 -2.44 13.44 3.58
C PRO A 105 -3.39 14.13 4.55
N ALA A 106 -4.59 14.50 4.09
CA ALA A 106 -5.59 15.22 4.90
C ALA A 106 -6.15 14.38 6.06
N VAL A 107 -6.03 13.05 6.02
CA VAL A 107 -6.60 12.15 7.03
C VAL A 107 -5.57 11.22 7.66
N ARG A 108 -4.28 11.47 7.46
CA ARG A 108 -3.19 10.73 8.12
C ARG A 108 -3.22 10.90 9.64
N GLY A 109 -2.51 10.04 10.37
CA GLY A 109 -2.44 10.09 11.83
C GLY A 109 -3.65 9.51 12.56
N ARG A 110 -4.63 8.94 11.85
CA ARG A 110 -5.86 8.35 12.41
C ARG A 110 -5.86 6.81 12.38
N GLY A 111 -4.70 6.19 12.23
CA GLY A 111 -4.57 4.72 12.22
C GLY A 111 -5.04 4.03 10.93
N LEU A 112 -5.49 4.77 9.90
CA LEU A 112 -6.06 4.21 8.68
C LEU A 112 -5.07 3.34 7.91
N GLY A 113 -3.80 3.75 7.83
CA GLY A 113 -2.75 2.94 7.18
C GLY A 113 -2.58 1.57 7.85
N GLY A 114 -2.67 1.53 9.19
CA GLY A 114 -2.66 0.27 9.94
C GLY A 114 -3.85 -0.60 9.61
N ARG A 115 -5.06 -0.04 9.57
CA ARG A 115 -6.28 -0.80 9.21
C ARG A 115 -6.23 -1.35 7.78
N LEU A 116 -5.72 -0.57 6.82
CA LEU A 116 -5.53 -1.03 5.44
C LEU A 116 -4.52 -2.18 5.37
N LEU A 117 -3.38 -2.06 6.07
CA LEU A 117 -2.38 -3.12 6.15
C LEU A 117 -2.94 -4.39 6.81
N ASP A 118 -3.61 -4.25 7.96
CA ASP A 118 -4.20 -5.37 8.68
C ASP A 118 -5.26 -6.09 7.82
N SER A 119 -6.08 -5.33 7.07
CA SER A 119 -7.05 -5.89 6.12
C SER A 119 -6.36 -6.61 4.95
N ALA A 120 -5.29 -6.03 4.39
CA ALA A 120 -4.53 -6.66 3.32
C ALA A 120 -3.88 -7.98 3.80
N ILE A 121 -3.27 -7.98 4.99
CA ILE A 121 -2.69 -9.18 5.60
C ILE A 121 -3.77 -10.26 5.80
N ALA A 122 -4.94 -9.89 6.33
CA ALA A 122 -6.03 -10.84 6.51
C ALA A 122 -6.49 -11.48 5.19
N GLU A 123 -6.54 -10.71 4.10
CA GLU A 123 -6.94 -11.22 2.79
C GLU A 123 -5.86 -12.11 2.17
N VAL A 124 -4.56 -11.78 2.30
CA VAL A 124 -3.49 -12.64 1.78
C VAL A 124 -3.40 -13.96 2.56
N VAL A 125 -3.64 -13.96 3.86
CA VAL A 125 -3.72 -15.18 4.68
C VAL A 125 -4.88 -16.07 4.21
N LYS A 126 -6.06 -15.52 3.95
CA LYS A 126 -7.19 -16.26 3.39
C LYS A 126 -6.89 -16.93 2.06
N ARG A 127 -5.94 -16.37 1.29
CA ARG A 127 -5.45 -16.94 0.02
C ARG A 127 -4.35 -17.97 0.20
N GLY A 128 -3.96 -18.28 1.45
CA GLY A 128 -2.96 -19.30 1.77
C GLY A 128 -1.53 -18.78 1.83
N ALA A 129 -1.32 -17.47 1.86
CA ALA A 129 0.03 -16.95 2.01
C ALA A 129 0.60 -17.25 3.39
N VAL A 130 1.85 -17.70 3.44
CA VAL A 130 2.60 -17.99 4.68
C VAL A 130 3.67 -16.92 4.97
N ALA A 131 3.90 -16.02 4.02
CA ALA A 131 4.77 -14.87 4.20
C ALA A 131 4.27 -13.67 3.38
N ALA A 132 4.47 -12.46 3.92
CA ALA A 132 4.29 -11.22 3.20
C ALA A 132 5.59 -10.43 3.18
N PHE A 133 5.87 -9.82 2.03
CA PHE A 133 7.04 -8.98 1.79
C PHE A 133 6.60 -7.58 1.42
N LEU A 134 7.46 -6.62 1.65
CA LEU A 134 7.29 -5.25 1.16
C LEU A 134 8.63 -4.54 1.06
N GLU A 135 8.66 -3.48 0.27
CA GLU A 135 9.79 -2.56 0.17
C GLU A 135 9.40 -1.20 0.74
N VAL A 136 10.29 -0.60 1.51
CA VAL A 136 10.06 0.72 2.11
C VAL A 136 11.33 1.57 2.05
N ARG A 137 11.16 2.87 1.77
CA ARG A 137 12.27 3.82 1.86
C ARG A 137 12.88 3.82 3.26
N GLU A 138 14.21 3.84 3.33
CA GLU A 138 14.91 3.90 4.62
C GLU A 138 14.51 5.13 5.43
N SER A 139 14.30 6.28 4.78
CA SER A 139 13.87 7.53 5.42
C SER A 139 12.43 7.51 5.92
N ASN A 140 11.58 6.58 5.45
CA ASN A 140 10.18 6.53 5.85
C ASN A 140 10.00 5.91 7.24
N VAL A 141 10.43 6.64 8.28
CA VAL A 141 10.41 6.20 9.68
C VAL A 141 9.00 5.81 10.14
N ALA A 142 7.99 6.56 9.72
CA ALA A 142 6.60 6.31 10.08
C ALA A 142 6.08 4.98 9.53
N ALA A 143 6.32 4.69 8.26
CA ALA A 143 5.93 3.42 7.65
C ALA A 143 6.71 2.24 8.26
N ARG A 144 8.01 2.41 8.48
CA ARG A 144 8.84 1.40 9.15
C ARG A 144 8.33 1.08 10.56
N GLY A 145 7.94 2.10 11.33
CA GLY A 145 7.31 1.93 12.63
C GLY A 145 5.99 1.16 12.55
N LEU A 146 5.14 1.49 11.57
CA LEU A 146 3.89 0.79 11.31
C LEU A 146 4.13 -0.69 11.01
N TYR A 147 5.07 -1.03 10.13
CA TYR A 147 5.38 -2.42 9.78
C TYR A 147 5.96 -3.20 10.94
N ARG A 148 6.93 -2.61 11.63
CA ARG A 148 7.53 -3.26 12.80
C ARG A 148 6.49 -3.57 13.87
N SER A 149 5.51 -2.68 14.08
CA SER A 149 4.42 -2.92 15.05
C SER A 149 3.49 -4.08 14.68
N ARG A 150 3.55 -4.57 13.42
CA ARG A 150 2.83 -5.75 12.93
C ARG A 150 3.72 -6.97 12.72
N GLY A 151 4.93 -6.93 13.25
CA GLY A 151 5.84 -8.08 13.20
C GLY A 151 6.65 -8.22 11.90
N PHE A 152 6.66 -7.19 11.03
CA PHE A 152 7.59 -7.20 9.92
C PHE A 152 9.01 -6.98 10.41
N GLU A 153 9.93 -7.79 9.89
CA GLU A 153 11.36 -7.74 10.18
C GLU A 153 12.17 -7.41 8.93
N GLU A 154 13.30 -6.72 9.10
CA GLU A 154 14.19 -6.41 7.98
C GLU A 154 14.88 -7.68 7.51
N LEU A 155 14.66 -8.05 6.26
CA LEU A 155 15.27 -9.20 5.60
C LEU A 155 16.54 -8.81 4.85
N SER A 156 16.49 -7.70 4.11
CA SER A 156 17.61 -7.25 3.28
C SER A 156 17.47 -5.76 2.91
N ARG A 157 18.49 -5.25 2.22
CA ARG A 157 18.55 -3.88 1.73
C ARG A 157 18.91 -3.85 0.27
N ARG A 158 18.20 -3.04 -0.52
CA ARG A 158 18.50 -2.76 -1.93
C ARG A 158 19.09 -1.35 -2.06
N ARG A 159 20.38 -1.25 -2.33
CA ARG A 159 21.08 0.03 -2.43
C ARG A 159 20.66 0.82 -3.66
N GLY A 160 20.43 2.13 -3.47
CA GLY A 160 20.09 3.06 -4.55
C GLY A 160 18.84 2.65 -5.34
N TYR A 161 17.90 1.97 -4.71
CA TYR A 161 16.71 1.42 -5.34
C TYR A 161 15.77 2.51 -5.84
N TYR A 162 15.49 3.49 -5.00
CA TYR A 162 14.72 4.67 -5.36
C TYR A 162 15.61 5.68 -6.09
N ARG A 163 15.05 6.40 -7.05
CA ARG A 163 15.81 7.33 -7.89
C ARG A 163 15.54 8.80 -7.60
N THR A 164 14.40 9.10 -6.97
CA THR A 164 13.96 10.48 -6.71
C THR A 164 13.40 10.61 -5.30
N PRO A 165 14.22 11.09 -4.34
CA PRO A 165 15.67 11.13 -4.35
C PRO A 165 16.30 9.73 -4.39
N VAL A 166 17.60 9.64 -4.71
CA VAL A 166 18.33 8.37 -4.63
C VAL A 166 18.37 7.92 -3.18
N GLU A 167 17.85 6.73 -2.92
CA GLU A 167 17.74 6.19 -1.56
C GLU A 167 17.65 4.66 -1.57
N ASP A 168 18.08 4.03 -0.49
CA ASP A 168 17.96 2.60 -0.29
C ASP A 168 16.52 2.18 0.02
N ALA A 169 16.15 0.98 -0.43
CA ALA A 169 14.96 0.28 0.02
C ALA A 169 15.33 -0.76 1.08
N LEU A 170 14.57 -0.80 2.16
CA LEU A 170 14.57 -1.93 3.07
C LEU A 170 13.52 -2.93 2.59
N VAL A 171 13.92 -4.18 2.46
CA VAL A 171 13.00 -5.29 2.21
C VAL A 171 12.58 -5.85 3.55
N LEU A 172 11.30 -5.80 3.85
CA LEU A 172 10.75 -6.31 5.10
C LEU A 172 9.95 -7.59 4.83
N ARG A 173 9.94 -8.51 5.79
CA ARG A 173 9.21 -9.78 5.75
C ARG A 173 8.37 -9.94 7.00
N LEU A 174 7.13 -10.39 6.82
CA LEU A 174 6.25 -10.91 7.87
C LEU A 174 6.07 -12.41 7.63
N ALA A 175 6.42 -13.25 8.63
CA ALA A 175 6.02 -14.65 8.63
C ALA A 175 4.59 -14.78 9.17
N MET A 176 3.75 -15.51 8.46
CA MET A 176 2.36 -15.78 8.84
C MET A 176 2.23 -17.27 9.18
N GLN A 177 1.52 -17.57 10.26
CA GLN A 177 1.27 -18.94 10.71
C GLN A 177 -0.10 -19.43 10.24
#